data_1baf8e5209cfce8bf59069f35be78e3e
#
_entry.id   1baf8e5209cfce8bf59069f35be78e3e
#
_cell.length_a   1.000
_cell.length_b   1.000
_cell.length_c   1.000
_cell.angle_alpha   90.00
_cell.angle_beta   90.00
_cell.angle_gamma   90.00
#
_symmetry.space_group_name_H-M   'P 1'
#
loop_
_entity.id
_entity.type
_entity.pdbx_description
1 polymer ?
#
loop_
_entity_poly.entity_id
_entity_poly.type
_entity_poly.pdbx_seq_one_letter_code
_entity_poly.pdbx_strand_id
1 'polypeptide(L)'
;MESKAKVTGVEGNYADPQGERRPIRIVAPRVVLAAGGLETPAILFRSGLKSLHLGQHLFVHPTVALMGFYQTPIESWKGPPQTAVCDEFSNISEGYGYRIEAAPAHPGLLSVGIPWANARDHRREMQRIKSVAPSIVLTRDSNPGRVRFDKSGQPYFEYRLGSEEKKLIKHGMATVARIHHAAGADRIITLHTRRLVWERESGVSIDKFCREIASAPTSPNRLPLFSAHQLGTCRMGSDRASAVCDEHGAVFGLSGAYVADASLFPASSGVNPMITIMALALKVAKGMRH
;
A
#
# COMPACT_ATOMS: atom_id res chain seq x y z
N MET A 1 22.39 15.25 31.11
CA MET A 1 21.52 15.73 29.98
C MET A 1 22.22 15.28 28.72
N GLU A 2 21.67 14.31 27.99
CA GLU A 2 22.19 13.96 26.65
C GLU A 2 22.06 15.19 25.73
N SER A 3 23.17 15.61 25.12
CA SER A 3 23.19 16.65 24.10
C SER A 3 22.29 16.22 22.97
N LYS A 4 21.11 16.84 22.83
CA LYS A 4 20.22 16.57 21.68
C LYS A 4 20.91 17.10 20.41
N ALA A 5 21.15 16.21 19.45
CA ALA A 5 21.57 16.63 18.12
C ALA A 5 20.53 17.62 17.54
N LYS A 6 21.00 18.60 16.76
CA LYS A 6 20.15 19.64 16.17
C LYS A 6 20.33 19.64 14.66
N VAL A 7 19.24 19.75 13.91
CA VAL A 7 19.32 19.95 12.46
C VAL A 7 19.89 21.32 12.14
N THR A 8 20.71 21.38 11.09
CA THR A 8 21.25 22.63 10.55
C THR A 8 20.77 22.91 9.13
N GLY A 9 20.07 21.95 8.52
CA GLY A 9 19.54 22.06 7.17
C GLY A 9 19.43 20.70 6.47
N VAL A 10 19.48 20.75 5.16
CA VAL A 10 19.41 19.58 4.26
C VAL A 10 20.57 19.63 3.27
N GLU A 11 21.19 18.50 3.05
CA GLU A 11 22.21 18.29 2.02
C GLU A 11 21.74 17.24 1.01
N GLY A 12 22.06 17.43 -0.26
CA GLY A 12 21.69 16.51 -1.33
C GLY A 12 22.36 16.81 -2.63
N ASN A 13 21.92 16.20 -3.70
CA ASN A 13 22.37 16.47 -5.05
C ASN A 13 21.21 16.96 -5.91
N TYR A 14 21.42 18.05 -6.60
CA TYR A 14 20.54 18.53 -7.65
C TYR A 14 21.00 17.93 -8.99
N ALA A 15 20.08 17.30 -9.72
CA ALA A 15 20.34 16.87 -11.09
C ALA A 15 19.78 17.92 -12.05
N ASP A 16 20.65 18.51 -12.88
CA ASP A 16 20.20 19.46 -13.88
C ASP A 16 19.49 18.75 -15.06
N PRO A 17 18.87 19.50 -16.00
CA PRO A 17 18.17 18.92 -17.16
C PRO A 17 19.08 18.05 -18.06
N GLN A 18 20.40 18.23 -17.99
CA GLN A 18 21.41 17.47 -18.72
C GLN A 18 21.84 16.22 -17.95
N GLY A 19 21.36 16.04 -16.70
CA GLY A 19 21.66 14.88 -15.85
C GLY A 19 22.93 15.04 -14.99
N GLU A 20 23.61 16.19 -15.03
CA GLU A 20 24.73 16.47 -14.16
C GLU A 20 24.29 16.65 -12.71
N ARG A 21 24.99 16.00 -11.77
CA ARG A 21 24.70 16.10 -10.34
C ARG A 21 25.59 17.13 -9.67
N ARG A 22 24.96 18.09 -9.02
CA ARG A 22 25.65 19.15 -8.25
C ARG A 22 25.24 19.11 -6.79
N PRO A 23 26.18 19.18 -5.85
CA PRO A 23 25.84 19.20 -4.43
C PRO A 23 25.03 20.46 -4.11
N ILE A 24 24.00 20.29 -3.30
CA ILE A 24 23.19 21.39 -2.78
C ILE A 24 23.12 21.29 -1.26
N ARG A 25 23.24 22.45 -0.60
CA ARG A 25 23.05 22.59 0.84
C ARG A 25 22.07 23.73 1.13
N ILE A 26 21.05 23.43 1.90
CA ILE A 26 20.04 24.41 2.34
C ILE A 26 20.13 24.50 3.85
N VAL A 27 20.47 25.67 4.37
CA VAL A 27 20.57 25.92 5.83
C VAL A 27 19.18 26.29 6.37
N ALA A 28 18.72 25.56 7.37
CA ALA A 28 17.43 25.79 8.01
C ALA A 28 17.45 25.29 9.46
N PRO A 29 16.88 26.05 10.42
CA PRO A 29 16.77 25.62 11.82
C PRO A 29 15.69 24.55 12.05
N ARG A 30 14.78 24.36 11.10
CA ARG A 30 13.70 23.35 11.12
C ARG A 30 13.62 22.66 9.77
N VAL A 31 13.48 21.35 9.78
CA VAL A 31 13.33 20.51 8.59
C VAL A 31 12.11 19.61 8.78
N VAL A 32 11.22 19.62 7.79
CA VAL A 32 10.05 18.73 7.75
C VAL A 32 10.29 17.66 6.70
N LEU A 33 10.23 16.39 7.13
CA LEU A 33 10.35 15.23 6.28
C LEU A 33 8.95 14.77 5.85
N ALA A 34 8.72 14.72 4.55
CA ALA A 34 7.46 14.31 3.92
C ALA A 34 7.71 13.44 2.68
N ALA A 35 8.69 12.53 2.77
CA ALA A 35 9.13 11.66 1.67
C ALA A 35 8.41 10.30 1.66
N GLY A 36 7.42 10.11 2.53
CA GLY A 36 6.60 8.90 2.61
C GLY A 36 7.21 7.75 3.42
N GLY A 37 6.44 6.67 3.54
CA GLY A 37 6.75 5.56 4.44
C GLY A 37 8.04 4.79 4.16
N LEU A 38 8.67 4.94 3.00
CA LEU A 38 9.93 4.27 2.67
C LEU A 38 11.12 5.23 2.75
N GLU A 39 11.01 6.43 2.19
CA GLU A 39 12.14 7.36 2.09
C GLU A 39 12.34 8.21 3.34
N THR A 40 11.28 8.59 4.04
CA THR A 40 11.42 9.37 5.29
C THR A 40 12.30 8.66 6.32
N PRO A 41 12.10 7.37 6.66
CA PRO A 41 13.00 6.68 7.57
C PRO A 41 14.42 6.52 6.98
N ALA A 42 14.59 6.42 5.65
CA ALA A 42 15.89 6.33 5.01
C ALA A 42 16.68 7.65 5.13
N ILE A 43 16.01 8.80 5.00
CA ILE A 43 16.63 10.11 5.21
C ILE A 43 17.10 10.24 6.66
N LEU A 44 16.26 9.88 7.63
CA LEU A 44 16.63 9.91 9.05
C LEU A 44 17.78 8.95 9.35
N PHE A 45 17.80 7.76 8.75
CA PHE A 45 18.91 6.81 8.87
C PHE A 45 20.22 7.39 8.33
N ARG A 46 20.22 7.94 7.11
CA ARG A 46 21.39 8.60 6.49
C ARG A 46 21.86 9.83 7.28
N SER A 47 20.94 10.48 8.00
CA SER A 47 21.24 11.59 8.91
C SER A 47 21.81 11.15 10.26
N GLY A 48 22.03 9.84 10.47
CA GLY A 48 22.65 9.30 11.66
C GLY A 48 21.69 9.12 12.85
N LEU A 49 20.37 9.22 12.65
CA LEU A 49 19.41 8.96 13.72
C LEU A 49 19.49 7.52 14.18
N LYS A 50 19.77 7.32 15.46
CA LYS A 50 19.75 6.01 16.13
C LYS A 50 18.44 5.83 16.89
N SER A 51 17.53 5.02 16.33
CA SER A 51 16.29 4.64 16.97
C SER A 51 15.97 3.18 16.65
N LEU A 52 15.58 2.40 17.67
CA LEU A 52 15.15 1.01 17.51
C LEU A 52 13.84 0.90 16.73
N HIS A 53 13.04 1.98 16.68
CA HIS A 53 11.75 2.01 16.01
C HIS A 53 11.83 2.54 14.57
N LEU A 54 12.97 3.09 14.14
CA LEU A 54 13.15 3.62 12.80
C LEU A 54 13.03 2.50 11.75
N GLY A 55 12.10 2.68 10.82
CA GLY A 55 11.80 1.69 9.79
C GLY A 55 10.95 0.50 10.28
N GLN A 56 10.67 0.37 11.58
CA GLN A 56 9.77 -0.65 12.09
C GLN A 56 8.31 -0.29 11.83
N HIS A 57 7.40 -1.23 12.09
CA HIS A 57 5.94 -1.02 11.99
C HIS A 57 5.46 -0.61 10.60
N LEU A 58 6.05 -1.17 9.54
CA LEU A 58 5.58 -0.96 8.18
C LEU A 58 4.23 -1.66 8.00
N PHE A 59 3.15 -0.89 7.92
CA PHE A 59 1.85 -1.34 7.46
C PHE A 59 1.66 -0.97 5.99
N VAL A 60 0.97 -1.80 5.23
CA VAL A 60 0.89 -1.62 3.77
C VAL A 60 -0.52 -1.73 3.21
N HIS A 61 -1.52 -2.10 4.00
CA HIS A 61 -2.85 -2.50 3.51
C HIS A 61 -2.69 -3.48 2.33
N PRO A 62 -2.27 -4.74 2.58
CA PRO A 62 -2.02 -5.67 1.49
C PRO A 62 -3.28 -5.85 0.65
N THR A 63 -3.14 -5.57 -0.63
CA THR A 63 -4.25 -5.49 -1.58
C THR A 63 -4.08 -6.56 -2.64
N VAL A 64 -5.16 -7.23 -2.98
CA VAL A 64 -5.26 -8.17 -4.10
C VAL A 64 -6.38 -7.74 -5.02
N ALA A 65 -6.36 -8.20 -6.26
CA ALA A 65 -7.40 -7.88 -7.22
C ALA A 65 -7.98 -9.13 -7.90
N LEU A 66 -9.24 -9.01 -8.31
CA LEU A 66 -9.88 -9.89 -9.28
C LEU A 66 -10.39 -9.06 -10.44
N MET A 67 -10.46 -9.69 -11.62
CA MET A 67 -10.96 -9.08 -12.84
C MET A 67 -12.25 -9.77 -13.27
N GLY A 68 -13.34 -9.02 -13.32
CA GLY A 68 -14.58 -9.44 -13.97
C GLY A 68 -14.60 -8.99 -15.41
N PHE A 69 -14.98 -9.86 -16.34
CA PHE A 69 -15.18 -9.56 -17.76
C PHE A 69 -16.66 -9.57 -18.06
N TYR A 70 -17.11 -8.60 -18.86
CA TYR A 70 -18.50 -8.37 -19.16
C TYR A 70 -18.75 -8.32 -20.67
N GLN A 71 -20.00 -8.44 -21.09
CA GLN A 71 -20.37 -8.27 -22.50
C GLN A 71 -20.41 -6.79 -22.91
N THR A 72 -20.72 -5.91 -21.96
CA THR A 72 -20.78 -4.47 -22.18
C THR A 72 -19.43 -3.81 -21.89
N PRO A 73 -19.08 -2.70 -22.58
CA PRO A 73 -17.92 -1.89 -22.25
C PRO A 73 -18.03 -1.30 -20.83
N ILE A 74 -16.98 -1.43 -20.04
CA ILE A 74 -16.83 -0.85 -18.70
C ILE A 74 -15.89 0.37 -18.76
N GLU A 75 -14.82 0.27 -19.57
CA GLU A 75 -13.80 1.31 -19.74
C GLU A 75 -13.23 1.82 -18.40
N SER A 76 -12.78 0.90 -17.55
CA SER A 76 -12.38 1.11 -16.16
C SER A 76 -11.23 2.12 -15.94
N TRP A 77 -10.68 2.68 -17.01
CA TRP A 77 -9.70 3.78 -16.96
C TRP A 77 -10.34 5.17 -17.12
N LYS A 78 -11.66 5.25 -17.33
CA LYS A 78 -12.41 6.50 -17.48
C LYS A 78 -13.11 6.89 -16.19
N GLY A 79 -13.18 8.18 -15.93
CA GLY A 79 -13.88 8.74 -14.78
C GLY A 79 -13.02 8.78 -13.50
N PRO A 80 -13.57 9.27 -12.40
CA PRO A 80 -12.86 9.36 -11.14
C PRO A 80 -12.63 7.95 -10.55
N PRO A 81 -11.43 7.71 -9.98
CA PRO A 81 -11.10 6.40 -9.42
C PRO A 81 -11.86 6.15 -8.10
N GLN A 82 -12.08 4.86 -7.78
CA GLN A 82 -12.56 4.39 -6.47
C GLN A 82 -13.85 5.05 -5.99
N THR A 83 -14.80 5.29 -6.90
CA THR A 83 -16.10 5.93 -6.59
C THR A 83 -17.09 4.99 -5.92
N ALA A 84 -16.83 3.69 -5.91
CA ALA A 84 -17.65 2.69 -5.24
C ALA A 84 -16.78 1.89 -4.26
N VAL A 85 -17.26 1.77 -3.03
CA VAL A 85 -16.65 0.99 -1.96
C VAL A 85 -17.70 0.16 -1.24
N CYS A 86 -17.37 -1.09 -0.90
CA CYS A 86 -18.10 -1.90 0.04
C CYS A 86 -17.26 -2.03 1.32
N ASP A 87 -17.78 -1.53 2.43
CA ASP A 87 -17.14 -1.54 3.76
C ASP A 87 -17.79 -2.50 4.77
N GLU A 88 -18.77 -3.26 4.32
CA GLU A 88 -19.50 -4.29 5.10
C GLU A 88 -18.53 -5.23 5.86
N PHE A 89 -17.36 -5.52 5.26
CA PHE A 89 -16.38 -6.45 5.80
C PHE A 89 -15.21 -5.74 6.49
N SER A 90 -15.35 -4.47 6.83
CA SER A 90 -14.26 -3.68 7.45
C SER A 90 -13.96 -4.10 8.90
N ASN A 91 -14.89 -4.81 9.55
CA ASN A 91 -14.75 -5.31 10.91
C ASN A 91 -15.26 -6.74 11.01
N ILE A 92 -14.44 -7.71 10.59
CA ILE A 92 -14.74 -9.14 10.70
C ILE A 92 -14.25 -9.70 12.04
N SER A 93 -13.08 -9.23 12.51
CA SER A 93 -12.47 -9.71 13.74
C SER A 93 -11.78 -8.56 14.47
N GLU A 94 -12.34 -8.13 15.59
CA GLU A 94 -11.73 -7.13 16.51
C GLU A 94 -11.22 -5.84 15.83
N GLY A 95 -11.98 -5.31 14.90
CA GLY A 95 -11.61 -4.12 14.13
C GLY A 95 -10.74 -4.39 12.91
N TYR A 96 -10.40 -5.65 12.62
CA TYR A 96 -9.69 -6.05 11.41
C TYR A 96 -10.64 -6.65 10.38
N GLY A 97 -10.40 -6.36 9.14
CA GLY A 97 -11.22 -6.77 8.02
C GLY A 97 -10.64 -6.27 6.69
N TYR A 98 -11.52 -6.08 5.72
CA TYR A 98 -11.15 -5.54 4.42
C TYR A 98 -12.25 -4.67 3.84
N ARG A 99 -11.90 -3.85 2.86
CA ARG A 99 -12.83 -3.15 1.98
C ARG A 99 -12.70 -3.68 0.56
N ILE A 100 -13.79 -3.60 -0.19
CA ILE A 100 -13.78 -3.88 -1.63
C ILE A 100 -13.97 -2.55 -2.35
N GLU A 101 -13.05 -2.26 -3.26
CA GLU A 101 -13.06 -1.00 -4.01
C GLU A 101 -13.03 -1.28 -5.51
N ALA A 102 -13.75 -0.46 -6.28
CA ALA A 102 -13.64 -0.43 -7.73
C ALA A 102 -12.34 0.28 -8.11
N ALA A 103 -11.34 -0.47 -8.54
CA ALA A 103 -10.06 0.11 -8.90
C ALA A 103 -10.07 0.66 -10.33
N PRO A 104 -9.45 1.84 -10.58
CA PRO A 104 -9.16 2.27 -11.93
C PRO A 104 -8.11 1.34 -12.54
N ALA A 105 -8.28 1.02 -13.81
CA ALA A 105 -7.32 0.14 -14.48
C ALA A 105 -6.93 0.69 -15.84
N HIS A 106 -5.82 1.42 -15.86
CA HIS A 106 -5.20 1.83 -17.11
C HIS A 106 -4.75 0.61 -17.92
N PRO A 107 -4.94 0.57 -19.25
CA PRO A 107 -4.56 -0.56 -20.08
C PRO A 107 -3.13 -1.07 -19.88
N GLY A 108 -2.16 -0.18 -19.73
CA GLY A 108 -0.77 -0.54 -19.43
C GLY A 108 -0.61 -1.27 -18.09
N LEU A 109 -1.33 -0.83 -17.05
CA LEU A 109 -1.30 -1.49 -15.75
C LEU A 109 -1.96 -2.89 -15.79
N LEU A 110 -3.10 -3.01 -16.48
CA LEU A 110 -3.77 -4.29 -16.68
C LEU A 110 -2.91 -5.27 -17.46
N SER A 111 -2.19 -4.79 -18.48
CA SER A 111 -1.31 -5.64 -19.31
C SER A 111 -0.18 -6.29 -18.51
N VAL A 112 0.29 -5.63 -17.45
CA VAL A 112 1.30 -6.16 -16.53
C VAL A 112 0.69 -6.98 -15.41
N GLY A 113 -0.50 -6.58 -14.92
CA GLY A 113 -1.14 -7.19 -13.76
C GLY A 113 -1.88 -8.50 -14.04
N ILE A 114 -2.47 -8.66 -15.22
CA ILE A 114 -3.22 -9.87 -15.57
C ILE A 114 -2.27 -11.03 -15.83
N PRO A 115 -2.36 -12.16 -15.11
CA PRO A 115 -1.52 -13.32 -15.33
C PRO A 115 -1.83 -13.96 -16.69
N TRP A 116 -0.80 -14.37 -17.40
CA TRP A 116 -0.90 -15.04 -18.69
C TRP A 116 0.10 -16.19 -18.82
N ALA A 117 -0.28 -17.25 -19.52
CA ALA A 117 0.58 -18.41 -19.73
C ALA A 117 1.44 -18.27 -21.00
N ASN A 118 0.98 -17.52 -22.01
CA ASN A 118 1.65 -17.29 -23.28
C ASN A 118 1.09 -16.05 -23.96
N ALA A 119 1.72 -15.60 -25.04
CA ALA A 119 1.36 -14.40 -25.80
C ALA A 119 -0.09 -14.44 -26.36
N ARG A 120 -0.57 -15.60 -26.78
CA ARG A 120 -1.95 -15.77 -27.28
C ARG A 120 -2.96 -15.51 -26.16
N ASP A 121 -2.69 -16.03 -25.00
CA ASP A 121 -3.52 -15.88 -23.81
C ASP A 121 -3.57 -14.39 -23.39
N HIS A 122 -2.40 -13.74 -23.32
CA HIS A 122 -2.32 -12.30 -23.02
C HIS A 122 -3.07 -11.46 -24.02
N ARG A 123 -2.88 -11.73 -25.34
CA ARG A 123 -3.60 -11.00 -26.40
C ARG A 123 -5.11 -11.13 -26.25
N ARG A 124 -5.62 -12.31 -25.94
CA ARG A 124 -7.06 -12.56 -25.72
C ARG A 124 -7.62 -11.68 -24.61
N GLU A 125 -6.91 -11.60 -23.47
CA GLU A 125 -7.34 -10.75 -22.36
C GLU A 125 -7.31 -9.27 -22.74
N MET A 126 -6.24 -8.82 -23.42
CA MET A 126 -6.09 -7.43 -23.83
C MET A 126 -7.08 -6.99 -24.89
N GLN A 127 -7.56 -7.90 -25.75
CA GLN A 127 -8.64 -7.61 -26.70
C GLN A 127 -9.97 -7.30 -26.00
N ARG A 128 -10.17 -7.80 -24.78
CA ARG A 128 -11.37 -7.56 -23.96
C ARG A 128 -11.22 -6.42 -22.94
N ILE A 129 -10.13 -5.68 -22.98
CA ILE A 129 -9.79 -4.70 -21.95
C ILE A 129 -10.87 -3.65 -21.71
N LYS A 130 -11.64 -3.28 -22.75
CA LYS A 130 -12.77 -2.34 -22.63
C LYS A 130 -13.88 -2.86 -21.71
N SER A 131 -13.98 -4.16 -21.55
CA SER A 131 -15.05 -4.83 -20.81
C SER A 131 -14.57 -5.41 -19.47
N VAL A 132 -13.43 -4.98 -18.97
CA VAL A 132 -12.85 -5.45 -17.70
C VAL A 132 -13.20 -4.48 -16.56
N ALA A 133 -13.75 -5.03 -15.48
CA ALA A 133 -13.89 -4.34 -14.21
C ALA A 133 -12.94 -4.97 -13.18
N PRO A 134 -11.89 -4.29 -12.75
CA PRO A 134 -11.08 -4.73 -11.63
C PRO A 134 -11.75 -4.33 -10.30
N SER A 135 -11.78 -5.27 -9.37
CA SER A 135 -12.14 -5.00 -7.97
C SER A 135 -11.01 -5.45 -7.06
N ILE A 136 -10.67 -4.61 -6.10
CA ILE A 136 -9.60 -4.87 -5.15
C ILE A 136 -10.16 -5.18 -3.77
N VAL A 137 -9.44 -6.05 -3.05
CA VAL A 137 -9.64 -6.33 -1.63
C VAL A 137 -8.52 -5.62 -0.87
N LEU A 138 -8.84 -4.52 -0.23
CA LEU A 138 -7.92 -3.73 0.58
C LEU A 138 -8.03 -4.20 2.03
N THR A 139 -7.01 -4.92 2.50
CA THR A 139 -7.03 -5.57 3.81
C THR A 139 -6.35 -4.70 4.87
N ARG A 140 -6.98 -4.54 6.05
CA ARG A 140 -6.32 -3.96 7.21
C ARG A 140 -5.35 -4.98 7.78
N ASP A 141 -4.04 -4.67 7.75
CA ASP A 141 -3.01 -5.55 8.29
C ASP A 141 -2.77 -5.31 9.80
N SER A 142 -2.61 -6.41 10.53
CA SER A 142 -2.26 -6.44 11.96
C SER A 142 -0.78 -6.77 12.16
N ASN A 143 -0.17 -7.47 11.20
CA ASN A 143 1.21 -7.92 11.26
C ASN A 143 2.13 -6.94 10.51
N PRO A 144 2.89 -6.08 11.21
CA PRO A 144 3.75 -5.10 10.54
C PRO A 144 4.98 -5.76 9.91
N GLY A 145 5.37 -5.23 8.76
CA GLY A 145 6.69 -5.41 8.19
C GLY A 145 7.69 -4.38 8.71
N ARG A 146 8.78 -4.19 7.97
CA ARG A 146 9.82 -3.20 8.29
C ARG A 146 10.55 -2.72 7.05
N VAL A 147 11.04 -1.50 7.11
CA VAL A 147 12.01 -0.93 6.18
C VAL A 147 13.42 -1.16 6.76
N ARG A 148 14.28 -1.68 5.91
CA ARG A 148 15.70 -1.87 6.18
C ARG A 148 16.52 -0.93 5.30
N PHE A 149 17.76 -0.74 5.67
CA PHE A 149 18.69 0.12 4.93
C PHE A 149 19.95 -0.68 4.59
N ASP A 150 20.39 -0.57 3.35
CA ASP A 150 21.67 -1.13 2.94
C ASP A 150 22.84 -0.25 3.43
N LYS A 151 24.08 -0.63 3.06
CA LYS A 151 25.28 0.11 3.46
C LYS A 151 25.34 1.54 2.91
N SER A 152 24.63 1.83 1.83
CA SER A 152 24.50 3.17 1.24
C SER A 152 23.33 3.97 1.80
N GLY A 153 22.52 3.36 2.68
CA GLY A 153 21.32 3.95 3.24
C GLY A 153 20.10 3.91 2.30
N GLN A 154 20.14 3.08 1.25
CA GLN A 154 18.99 2.86 0.38
C GLN A 154 17.97 1.97 1.10
N PRO A 155 16.69 2.32 1.07
CA PRO A 155 15.65 1.53 1.72
C PRO A 155 15.30 0.29 0.91
N TYR A 156 15.07 -0.81 1.60
CA TYR A 156 14.35 -1.98 1.11
C TYR A 156 13.39 -2.46 2.21
N PHE A 157 12.38 -3.21 1.86
CA PHE A 157 11.37 -3.61 2.84
C PHE A 157 11.24 -5.12 2.96
N GLU A 158 10.90 -5.56 4.15
CA GLU A 158 10.53 -6.93 4.48
C GLU A 158 9.09 -6.92 4.96
N TYR A 159 8.22 -7.63 4.24
CA TYR A 159 6.81 -7.78 4.60
C TYR A 159 6.33 -9.20 4.36
N ARG A 160 5.55 -9.74 5.28
CA ARG A 160 4.95 -11.06 5.14
C ARG A 160 3.51 -11.02 5.64
N LEU A 161 2.61 -11.63 4.88
CA LEU A 161 1.23 -11.82 5.34
C LEU A 161 1.19 -12.73 6.57
N GLY A 162 0.53 -12.28 7.63
CA GLY A 162 0.15 -13.10 8.76
C GLY A 162 -0.96 -14.10 8.41
N SER A 163 -1.34 -14.93 9.37
CA SER A 163 -2.42 -15.91 9.21
C SER A 163 -3.77 -15.23 8.99
N GLU A 164 -4.02 -14.13 9.71
CA GLU A 164 -5.28 -13.41 9.64
C GLU A 164 -5.43 -12.66 8.31
N GLU A 165 -4.39 -11.96 7.85
CA GLU A 165 -4.41 -11.32 6.53
C GLU A 165 -4.67 -12.32 5.41
N LYS A 166 -4.08 -13.52 5.50
CA LYS A 166 -4.34 -14.60 4.52
C LYS A 166 -5.79 -15.06 4.51
N LYS A 167 -6.42 -15.20 5.68
CA LYS A 167 -7.84 -15.54 5.80
C LYS A 167 -8.73 -14.44 5.22
N LEU A 168 -8.48 -13.18 5.60
CA LEU A 168 -9.22 -12.02 5.13
C LEU A 168 -9.11 -11.84 3.61
N ILE A 169 -7.90 -11.97 3.05
CA ILE A 169 -7.68 -11.92 1.61
C ILE A 169 -8.46 -12.99 0.87
N LYS A 170 -8.40 -14.24 1.33
CA LYS A 170 -9.13 -15.36 0.69
C LYS A 170 -10.64 -15.17 0.77
N HIS A 171 -11.15 -14.75 1.91
CA HIS A 171 -12.57 -14.44 2.09
C HIS A 171 -12.98 -13.28 1.17
N GLY A 172 -12.21 -12.20 1.13
CA GLY A 172 -12.48 -11.05 0.29
C GLY A 172 -12.45 -11.38 -1.21
N MET A 173 -11.50 -12.19 -1.66
CA MET A 173 -11.45 -12.66 -3.05
C MET A 173 -12.70 -13.47 -3.42
N ALA A 174 -13.15 -14.37 -2.54
CA ALA A 174 -14.37 -15.13 -2.76
C ALA A 174 -15.61 -14.22 -2.80
N THR A 175 -15.66 -13.20 -1.95
CA THR A 175 -16.72 -12.18 -1.95
C THR A 175 -16.73 -11.38 -3.25
N VAL A 176 -15.58 -10.90 -3.71
CA VAL A 176 -15.45 -10.20 -5.01
C VAL A 176 -15.89 -11.10 -6.17
N ALA A 177 -15.54 -12.38 -6.15
CA ALA A 177 -16.00 -13.32 -7.17
C ALA A 177 -17.52 -13.42 -7.22
N ARG A 178 -18.19 -13.49 -6.05
CA ARG A 178 -19.68 -13.47 -5.99
C ARG A 178 -20.27 -12.16 -6.48
N ILE A 179 -19.65 -11.02 -6.16
CA ILE A 179 -20.09 -9.71 -6.63
C ILE A 179 -20.02 -9.65 -8.17
N HIS A 180 -18.90 -10.03 -8.77
CA HIS A 180 -18.78 -10.08 -10.23
C HIS A 180 -19.77 -11.05 -10.88
N HIS A 181 -19.98 -12.22 -10.27
CA HIS A 181 -20.95 -13.19 -10.74
C HIS A 181 -22.38 -12.61 -10.72
N ALA A 182 -22.80 -11.99 -9.60
CA ALA A 182 -24.10 -11.37 -9.43
C ALA A 182 -24.30 -10.16 -10.38
N ALA A 183 -23.22 -9.42 -10.64
CA ALA A 183 -23.21 -8.30 -11.58
C ALA A 183 -23.24 -8.75 -13.06
N GLY A 184 -23.29 -10.03 -13.35
CA GLY A 184 -23.42 -10.54 -14.72
C GLY A 184 -22.10 -10.74 -15.45
N ALA A 185 -20.96 -10.80 -14.77
CA ALA A 185 -19.68 -11.14 -15.42
C ALA A 185 -19.81 -12.49 -16.14
N ASP A 186 -19.30 -12.57 -17.34
CA ASP A 186 -19.22 -13.83 -18.13
C ASP A 186 -17.96 -14.62 -17.78
N ARG A 187 -16.94 -13.94 -17.26
CA ARG A 187 -15.68 -14.52 -16.86
C ARG A 187 -15.09 -13.78 -15.66
N ILE A 188 -14.47 -14.52 -14.74
CA ILE A 188 -13.77 -13.96 -13.58
C ILE A 188 -12.38 -14.60 -13.50
N ILE A 189 -11.33 -13.79 -13.30
CA ILE A 189 -9.98 -14.29 -13.11
C ILE A 189 -9.36 -13.71 -11.84
N THR A 190 -8.57 -14.54 -11.16
CA THR A 190 -7.71 -14.10 -10.07
C THR A 190 -6.32 -13.76 -10.57
N LEU A 191 -5.54 -13.06 -9.77
CA LEU A 191 -4.15 -12.74 -10.10
C LEU A 191 -3.13 -13.79 -9.62
N HIS A 192 -3.55 -14.97 -9.19
CA HIS A 192 -2.62 -16.05 -8.83
C HIS A 192 -1.68 -16.38 -10.01
N THR A 193 -0.42 -16.69 -9.74
CA THR A 193 0.55 -17.14 -10.75
C THR A 193 0.03 -18.35 -11.53
N ARG A 194 -0.55 -19.33 -10.83
CA ARG A 194 -1.43 -20.34 -11.43
C ARG A 194 -2.83 -19.73 -11.47
N ARG A 195 -3.16 -19.05 -12.53
CA ARG A 195 -4.42 -18.36 -12.73
C ARG A 195 -5.62 -19.27 -12.49
N LEU A 196 -6.53 -18.84 -11.62
CA LEU A 196 -7.85 -19.44 -11.46
C LEU A 196 -8.82 -18.64 -12.34
N VAL A 197 -9.63 -19.36 -13.10
CA VAL A 197 -10.59 -18.79 -14.05
C VAL A 197 -11.94 -19.43 -13.83
N TRP A 198 -12.95 -18.60 -13.74
CA TRP A 198 -14.35 -19.01 -13.82
C TRP A 198 -14.97 -18.45 -15.10
N GLU A 199 -15.74 -19.25 -15.79
CA GLU A 199 -16.50 -18.85 -16.99
C GLU A 199 -17.96 -19.27 -16.80
N ARG A 200 -18.88 -18.37 -17.11
CA ARG A 200 -20.32 -18.59 -16.91
C ARG A 200 -20.84 -19.80 -17.67
N GLU A 201 -20.35 -20.02 -18.88
CA GLU A 201 -20.77 -21.11 -19.75
C GLU A 201 -20.14 -22.46 -19.40
N SER A 202 -19.19 -22.48 -18.45
CA SER A 202 -18.47 -23.72 -18.07
C SER A 202 -19.30 -24.74 -17.28
N GLY A 203 -20.48 -24.34 -16.78
CA GLY A 203 -21.29 -25.13 -15.86
C GLY A 203 -20.71 -25.23 -14.43
N VAL A 204 -19.56 -24.63 -14.17
CA VAL A 204 -18.95 -24.59 -12.82
C VAL A 204 -19.70 -23.58 -11.96
N SER A 205 -20.23 -24.00 -10.81
CA SER A 205 -20.88 -23.09 -9.89
C SER A 205 -19.91 -22.08 -9.31
N ILE A 206 -20.38 -20.86 -9.04
CA ILE A 206 -19.56 -19.84 -8.39
C ILE A 206 -19.04 -20.28 -7.01
N ASP A 207 -19.81 -21.08 -6.29
CA ASP A 207 -19.39 -21.60 -4.99
C ASP A 207 -18.23 -22.59 -5.09
N LYS A 208 -18.17 -23.41 -6.17
CA LYS A 208 -17.02 -24.26 -6.44
C LYS A 208 -15.78 -23.38 -6.69
N PHE A 209 -15.90 -22.36 -7.51
CA PHE A 209 -14.81 -21.41 -7.77
C PHE A 209 -14.35 -20.68 -6.50
N CYS A 210 -15.26 -20.25 -5.64
CA CYS A 210 -14.92 -19.66 -4.35
C CYS A 210 -14.14 -20.62 -3.43
N ARG A 211 -14.47 -21.93 -3.43
CA ARG A 211 -13.69 -22.94 -2.71
C ARG A 211 -12.29 -23.12 -3.29
N GLU A 212 -12.15 -23.06 -4.61
CA GLU A 212 -10.84 -23.09 -5.26
C GLU A 212 -9.98 -21.88 -4.86
N ILE A 213 -10.55 -20.68 -4.82
CA ILE A 213 -9.89 -19.46 -4.30
C ILE A 213 -9.46 -19.67 -2.84
N ALA A 214 -10.34 -20.18 -1.98
CA ALA A 214 -10.05 -20.39 -0.57
C ALA A 214 -8.91 -21.40 -0.34
N SER A 215 -8.77 -22.41 -1.21
CA SER A 215 -7.70 -23.41 -1.14
C SER A 215 -6.39 -22.96 -1.81
N ALA A 216 -6.43 -21.92 -2.65
CA ALA A 216 -5.28 -21.46 -3.41
C ALA A 216 -4.15 -20.93 -2.50
N PRO A 217 -2.88 -21.10 -2.89
CA PRO A 217 -1.75 -20.65 -2.10
C PRO A 217 -1.60 -19.12 -2.16
N THR A 218 -1.34 -18.52 -0.99
CA THR A 218 -1.02 -17.09 -0.82
C THR A 218 0.45 -16.86 -0.42
N SER A 219 1.31 -17.86 -0.61
CA SER A 219 2.75 -17.78 -0.35
C SER A 219 3.44 -16.86 -1.37
N PRO A 220 4.67 -16.40 -1.08
CA PRO A 220 5.46 -15.60 -2.02
C PRO A 220 5.51 -16.22 -3.42
N ASN A 221 5.43 -15.39 -4.45
CA ASN A 221 5.40 -15.77 -5.87
C ASN A 221 4.17 -16.61 -6.31
N ARG A 222 3.13 -16.71 -5.47
CA ARG A 222 1.87 -17.41 -5.83
C ARG A 222 0.70 -16.46 -6.03
N LEU A 223 0.66 -15.36 -5.30
CA LEU A 223 -0.35 -14.31 -5.41
C LEU A 223 0.35 -12.95 -5.34
N PRO A 224 0.29 -12.11 -6.38
CA PRO A 224 0.77 -10.74 -6.34
C PRO A 224 0.02 -9.93 -5.27
N LEU A 225 0.77 -9.19 -4.48
CA LEU A 225 0.24 -8.21 -3.56
C LEU A 225 0.60 -6.81 -4.06
N PHE A 226 -0.32 -5.91 -3.91
CA PHE A 226 -0.15 -4.49 -4.22
C PHE A 226 -0.28 -3.67 -2.95
N SER A 227 0.36 -2.53 -2.92
CA SER A 227 0.16 -1.52 -1.88
C SER A 227 0.43 -0.13 -2.44
N ALA A 228 -0.46 0.79 -2.14
CA ALA A 228 -0.27 2.23 -2.32
C ALA A 228 -0.13 2.95 -0.96
N HIS A 229 -0.15 2.21 0.15
CA HIS A 229 -0.30 2.74 1.50
C HIS A 229 0.84 2.27 2.41
N GLN A 230 2.02 2.89 2.33
CA GLN A 230 3.16 2.57 3.20
C GLN A 230 3.11 3.47 4.43
N LEU A 231 2.81 2.89 5.60
CA LEU A 231 2.48 3.60 6.84
C LEU A 231 3.41 3.17 7.98
N GLY A 232 3.58 4.02 9.00
CA GLY A 232 4.02 3.65 10.34
C GLY A 232 5.53 3.55 10.59
N THR A 233 6.39 3.74 9.59
CA THR A 233 7.84 3.50 9.68
C THR A 233 8.62 4.54 10.50
N CYS A 234 8.01 5.69 10.79
CA CYS A 234 8.45 6.70 11.75
C CYS A 234 7.33 7.01 12.74
N ARG A 235 6.64 5.96 13.23
CA ARG A 235 5.39 6.13 13.97
C ARG A 235 5.50 7.12 15.12
N MET A 236 4.39 7.85 15.34
CA MET A 236 4.26 8.72 16.49
C MET A 236 3.90 7.93 17.76
N GLY A 237 4.26 8.47 18.91
CA GLY A 237 3.91 7.91 20.21
C GLY A 237 4.26 8.86 21.34
N SER A 238 3.95 8.44 22.58
CA SER A 238 4.15 9.27 23.77
C SER A 238 5.59 9.33 24.25
N ASP A 239 6.43 8.36 23.86
CA ASP A 239 7.81 8.29 24.32
C ASP A 239 8.76 7.64 23.29
N ARG A 240 10.08 7.91 23.48
CA ARG A 240 11.17 7.42 22.63
C ARG A 240 11.36 5.90 22.68
N ALA A 241 10.91 5.25 23.75
CA ALA A 241 11.05 3.80 23.90
C ALA A 241 10.06 3.03 23.04
N SER A 242 9.04 3.70 22.49
CA SER A 242 7.99 3.10 21.69
C SER A 242 7.81 3.70 20.30
N ALA A 243 8.43 4.86 20.01
CA ALA A 243 8.19 5.61 18.78
C ALA A 243 9.44 6.33 18.24
N VAL A 244 9.33 6.84 17.02
CA VAL A 244 10.35 7.69 16.38
C VAL A 244 10.04 9.17 16.57
N CYS A 245 8.77 9.53 16.59
CA CYS A 245 8.29 10.90 16.72
C CYS A 245 7.32 11.02 17.89
N ASP A 246 7.23 12.21 18.46
CA ASP A 246 6.16 12.55 19.40
C ASP A 246 4.81 12.76 18.70
N GLU A 247 3.79 13.08 19.46
CA GLU A 247 2.42 13.33 18.98
C GLU A 247 2.27 14.59 18.09
N HIS A 248 3.30 15.43 18.04
CA HIS A 248 3.40 16.62 17.16
C HIS A 248 4.33 16.38 15.97
N GLY A 249 4.80 15.15 15.76
CA GLY A 249 5.68 14.76 14.67
C GLY A 249 7.15 15.20 14.87
N ALA A 250 7.53 15.74 16.03
CA ALA A 250 8.92 16.06 16.31
C ALA A 250 9.72 14.77 16.55
N VAL A 251 10.89 14.66 15.91
CA VAL A 251 11.74 13.46 15.96
C VAL A 251 12.46 13.39 17.31
N PHE A 252 12.28 12.29 18.03
CA PHE A 252 12.97 12.07 19.29
C PHE A 252 14.50 12.04 19.12
N GLY A 253 15.19 12.87 19.91
CA GLY A 253 16.65 12.94 19.89
C GLY A 253 17.26 13.82 18.78
N LEU A 254 16.44 14.45 17.93
CA LEU A 254 16.89 15.34 16.85
C LEU A 254 16.07 16.62 16.83
N SER A 255 16.57 17.64 17.51
CA SER A 255 15.89 18.94 17.63
C SER A 255 15.76 19.63 16.27
N GLY A 256 14.58 20.17 15.97
CA GLY A 256 14.28 20.84 14.70
C GLY A 256 13.90 19.92 13.54
N ALA A 257 13.92 18.60 13.72
CA ALA A 257 13.41 17.64 12.73
C ALA A 257 11.96 17.26 13.02
N TYR A 258 11.15 17.25 11.99
CA TYR A 258 9.73 16.86 12.04
C TYR A 258 9.41 15.89 10.92
N VAL A 259 8.46 14.99 11.14
CA VAL A 259 7.88 14.12 10.11
C VAL A 259 6.43 14.54 9.89
N ALA A 260 6.00 14.63 8.61
CA ALA A 260 4.64 15.09 8.26
C ALA A 260 4.07 14.29 7.09
N ASP A 261 4.14 12.96 7.16
CA ASP A 261 3.66 12.06 6.13
C ASP A 261 3.09 10.74 6.70
N ALA A 262 2.85 9.79 5.82
CA ALA A 262 2.29 8.48 6.15
C ALA A 262 3.15 7.66 7.13
N SER A 263 4.45 7.93 7.25
CA SER A 263 5.32 7.21 8.19
C SER A 263 4.97 7.48 9.66
N LEU A 264 4.23 8.56 9.96
CA LEU A 264 3.79 8.90 11.31
C LEU A 264 2.70 7.98 11.89
N PHE A 265 1.97 7.23 11.06
CA PHE A 265 0.84 6.44 11.55
C PHE A 265 1.26 5.51 12.69
N PRO A 266 0.52 5.49 13.82
CA PRO A 266 0.82 4.59 14.93
C PRO A 266 0.39 3.14 14.66
N ALA A 267 -0.55 2.93 13.72
CA ALA A 267 -1.11 1.63 13.37
C ALA A 267 -1.70 1.67 11.95
N SER A 268 -2.05 0.49 11.40
CA SER A 268 -2.79 0.34 10.16
C SER A 268 -4.17 0.98 10.26
N SER A 269 -4.52 1.89 9.35
CA SER A 269 -5.81 2.59 9.36
C SER A 269 -6.97 1.75 8.81
N GLY A 270 -6.69 0.76 7.96
CA GLY A 270 -7.71 -0.05 7.28
C GLY A 270 -8.58 0.73 6.28
N VAL A 271 -8.16 1.94 5.93
CA VAL A 271 -8.82 2.85 4.97
C VAL A 271 -7.77 3.65 4.21
N ASN A 272 -8.12 4.10 3.00
CA ASN A 272 -7.25 4.95 2.17
C ASN A 272 -6.76 6.16 2.97
N PRO A 273 -5.43 6.34 3.15
CA PRO A 273 -4.90 7.18 4.22
C PRO A 273 -4.76 8.66 3.86
N MET A 274 -5.08 9.10 2.63
CA MET A 274 -4.80 10.45 2.13
C MET A 274 -5.32 11.56 3.06
N ILE A 275 -6.58 11.51 3.46
CA ILE A 275 -7.17 12.54 4.34
C ILE A 275 -6.54 12.53 5.72
N THR A 276 -6.24 11.33 6.25
CA THR A 276 -5.56 11.20 7.55
C THR A 276 -4.12 11.73 7.48
N ILE A 277 -3.39 11.48 6.37
CA ILE A 277 -2.05 12.05 6.15
C ILE A 277 -2.12 13.58 6.16
N MET A 278 -3.08 14.17 5.45
CA MET A 278 -3.27 15.62 5.40
C MET A 278 -3.60 16.20 6.79
N ALA A 279 -4.47 15.52 7.55
CA ALA A 279 -4.82 15.93 8.92
C ALA A 279 -3.61 15.86 9.87
N LEU A 280 -2.79 14.81 9.79
CA LEU A 280 -1.57 14.68 10.58
C LEU A 280 -0.54 15.75 10.19
N ALA A 281 -0.33 16.00 8.89
CA ALA A 281 0.56 17.04 8.42
C ALA A 281 0.13 18.45 8.92
N LEU A 282 -1.18 18.72 8.91
CA LEU A 282 -1.72 19.97 9.46
C LEU A 282 -1.51 20.07 10.98
N LYS A 283 -1.67 18.98 11.71
CA LYS A 283 -1.39 18.92 13.16
C LYS A 283 0.09 19.25 13.43
N VAL A 284 1.01 18.62 12.70
CA VAL A 284 2.45 18.90 12.79
C VAL A 284 2.74 20.39 12.51
N ALA A 285 2.22 20.94 11.40
CA ALA A 285 2.41 22.33 11.05
C ALA A 285 1.90 23.32 12.11
N LYS A 286 0.77 23.01 12.76
CA LYS A 286 0.25 23.81 13.88
C LYS A 286 1.17 23.73 15.10
N GLY A 287 1.68 22.55 15.43
CA GLY A 287 2.61 22.34 16.57
C GLY A 287 3.97 23.03 16.38
N MET A 288 4.40 23.28 15.13
CA MET A 288 5.65 23.97 14.84
C MET A 288 5.60 25.49 15.07
N ARG A 289 4.42 26.10 15.24
CA ARG A 289 4.25 27.56 15.41
C ARG A 289 4.55 28.02 16.84
N HIS A 290 4.66 27.12 17.76
CA HIS A 290 5.01 27.34 19.18
C HIS A 290 6.41 26.79 19.45
#